data_8434c8100640acf5df423aa9e3e58337
#
_entry.id   8434c8100640acf5df423aa9e3e58337
#
_cell.length_a   1.000
_cell.length_b   1.000
_cell.length_c   1.000
_cell.angle_alpha   90.00
_cell.angle_beta   90.00
_cell.angle_gamma   90.00
#
_symmetry.space_group_name_H-M   'P 1'
#
loop_
_entity.id
_entity.type
_entity.pdbx_description
1 polymer ?
#
loop_
_entity_poly.entity_id
_entity_poly.type
_entity_poly.pdbx_seq_one_letter_code
_entity_poly.pdbx_strand_id
1 'polypeptide(L)'
;VISQDLRMQLFPGYAFIQPLAGHMMRLVLRTASPLRWRPGQWLYLQLPHLSWFQSHPFTIASSFTKRKRGLGPGDVAAEDDYEQLILLLIRVRGGLTRRLWEHVQRECRAPQDAAPSLAHSTAFPVLGREKVPSQVRGVYMRAIIDGPFGSSGRIDWGAYQSAVIVCGGSGVSYGMSVL
;
A
#
# COMPACT_ATOMS: atom_id res chain seq x y z
N VAL A 1 20.88 18.58 21.03
CA VAL A 1 19.50 18.49 21.49
C VAL A 1 18.79 17.52 20.55
N ILE A 2 18.84 16.22 20.90
CA ILE A 2 18.12 15.15 20.22
C ILE A 2 17.03 14.74 21.20
N SER A 3 15.89 15.35 21.07
CA SER A 3 14.68 14.97 21.76
C SER A 3 13.52 15.15 20.78
N GLN A 4 13.35 14.21 19.90
CA GLN A 4 12.09 14.05 19.21
C GLN A 4 11.65 12.60 19.38
N ASP A 5 10.64 12.48 20.18
CA ASP A 5 9.78 11.36 20.45
C ASP A 5 9.89 10.23 19.43
N LEU A 6 10.57 9.16 19.82
CA LEU A 6 10.47 7.84 19.19
C LEU A 6 9.10 7.24 19.55
N ARG A 7 8.03 7.95 19.22
CA ARG A 7 6.70 7.36 19.24
C ARG A 7 6.58 6.54 17.96
N MET A 8 6.74 5.23 18.11
CA MET A 8 6.32 4.29 17.07
C MET A 8 4.87 4.61 16.73
N GLN A 9 4.67 5.26 15.58
CA GLN A 9 3.33 5.55 15.08
C GLN A 9 2.84 4.30 14.35
N LEU A 10 2.25 3.38 15.10
CA LEU A 10 1.67 2.17 14.52
C LEU A 10 0.28 2.47 13.97
N PHE A 11 0.11 2.28 12.67
CA PHE A 11 -1.16 2.42 12.00
C PHE A 11 -1.72 1.03 11.68
N PRO A 12 -2.76 0.57 12.40
CA PRO A 12 -3.46 -0.63 12.02
C PRO A 12 -4.22 -0.40 10.71
N GLY A 13 -4.22 -1.40 9.86
CA GLY A 13 -4.88 -1.32 8.56
C GLY A 13 -5.03 -2.68 7.90
N TYR A 14 -5.36 -2.64 6.61
CA TYR A 14 -5.50 -3.81 5.75
C TYR A 14 -4.68 -3.63 4.49
N ALA A 15 -4.14 -4.73 4.00
CA ALA A 15 -3.46 -4.83 2.73
C ALA A 15 -4.29 -5.68 1.77
N PHE A 16 -4.53 -5.17 0.57
CA PHE A 16 -4.98 -5.97 -0.56
C PHE A 16 -3.75 -6.32 -1.40
N ILE A 17 -3.49 -7.61 -1.59
CA ILE A 17 -2.26 -8.12 -2.16
C ILE A 17 -2.57 -8.88 -3.43
N GLN A 18 -1.98 -8.44 -4.53
CA GLN A 18 -2.12 -9.03 -5.85
C GLN A 18 -0.79 -9.59 -6.33
N PRO A 19 -0.75 -10.84 -6.79
CA PRO A 19 0.41 -11.36 -7.49
C PRO A 19 0.51 -10.73 -8.88
N LEU A 20 1.72 -10.36 -9.26
CA LEU A 20 2.06 -9.84 -10.59
C LEU A 20 3.05 -10.76 -11.28
N ALA A 21 3.23 -10.59 -12.59
CA ALA A 21 4.26 -11.29 -13.34
C ALA A 21 5.68 -10.97 -12.81
N GLY A 22 6.65 -11.85 -13.05
CA GLY A 22 8.05 -11.61 -12.69
C GLY A 22 8.34 -11.70 -11.19
N HIS A 23 7.59 -12.52 -10.44
CA HIS A 23 7.75 -12.66 -8.99
C HIS A 23 7.63 -11.31 -8.26
N MET A 24 6.64 -10.52 -8.64
CA MET A 24 6.30 -9.25 -8.03
C MET A 24 4.92 -9.33 -7.37
N MET A 25 4.71 -8.51 -6.36
CA MET A 25 3.40 -8.29 -5.73
C MET A 25 3.10 -6.82 -5.67
N ARG A 26 1.84 -6.48 -5.94
CA ARG A 26 1.27 -5.18 -5.69
C ARG A 26 0.49 -5.24 -4.37
N LEU A 27 0.82 -4.36 -3.45
CA LEU A 27 0.07 -4.19 -2.21
C LEU A 27 -0.59 -2.82 -2.21
N VAL A 28 -1.89 -2.81 -1.94
CA VAL A 28 -2.64 -1.59 -1.68
C VAL A 28 -2.98 -1.60 -0.20
N LEU A 29 -2.41 -0.65 0.54
CA LEU A 29 -2.61 -0.52 1.98
C LEU A 29 -3.63 0.56 2.27
N ARG A 30 -4.48 0.27 3.24
CA ARG A 30 -5.46 1.19 3.79
C ARG A 30 -5.25 1.26 5.30
N THR A 31 -5.08 2.47 5.82
CA THR A 31 -4.92 2.72 7.26
C THR A 31 -6.21 3.22 7.89
N ALA A 32 -6.43 2.89 9.15
CA ALA A 32 -7.58 3.38 9.92
C ALA A 32 -7.47 4.89 10.20
N SER A 33 -6.25 5.40 10.28
CA SER A 33 -5.98 6.83 10.49
C SER A 33 -5.26 7.43 9.28
N PRO A 34 -5.45 8.71 8.97
CA PRO A 34 -4.82 9.34 7.83
C PRO A 34 -3.30 9.38 8.01
N LEU A 35 -2.59 8.82 7.05
CA LEU A 35 -1.14 8.83 6.96
C LEU A 35 -0.71 9.73 5.81
N ARG A 36 0.11 10.74 6.08
CA ARG A 36 0.65 11.64 5.04
C ARG A 36 2.08 11.26 4.73
N TRP A 37 2.41 11.15 3.46
CA TRP A 37 3.77 10.88 3.00
C TRP A 37 4.17 11.79 1.86
N ARG A 38 5.46 11.83 1.59
CA ARG A 38 6.05 12.54 0.46
C ARG A 38 6.77 11.55 -0.46
N PRO A 39 6.96 11.89 -1.73
CA PRO A 39 7.69 11.04 -2.67
C PRO A 39 9.03 10.55 -2.11
N GLY A 40 9.32 9.27 -2.33
CA GLY A 40 10.56 8.65 -1.89
C GLY A 40 10.63 8.25 -0.41
N GLN A 41 9.57 8.46 0.36
CA GLN A 41 9.48 7.93 1.71
C GLN A 41 9.16 6.43 1.69
N TRP A 42 9.49 5.77 2.78
CA TRP A 42 9.28 4.35 3.01
C TRP A 42 8.61 4.11 4.36
N LEU A 43 8.12 2.92 4.55
CA LEU A 43 7.47 2.48 5.78
C LEU A 43 7.92 1.07 6.15
N TYR A 44 7.79 0.71 7.42
CA TYR A 44 7.83 -0.68 7.84
C TYR A 44 6.44 -1.30 7.72
N LEU A 45 6.38 -2.45 7.09
CA LEU A 45 5.18 -3.27 6.99
C LEU A 45 5.36 -4.54 7.82
N GLN A 46 4.42 -4.79 8.71
CA GLN A 46 4.26 -6.02 9.45
C GLN A 46 2.94 -6.68 9.03
N LEU A 47 3.00 -7.97 8.78
CA LEU A 47 1.84 -8.81 8.44
C LEU A 47 1.67 -9.87 9.53
N PRO A 48 0.84 -9.63 10.55
CA PRO A 48 0.71 -10.50 11.72
C PRO A 48 0.32 -11.93 11.37
N HIS A 49 -0.47 -12.13 10.32
CA HIS A 49 -0.86 -13.47 9.83
C HIS A 49 0.35 -14.33 9.42
N LEU A 50 1.44 -13.71 8.95
CA LEU A 50 2.66 -14.41 8.52
C LEU A 50 3.74 -14.40 9.59
N SER A 51 3.85 -13.32 10.34
CA SER A 51 4.81 -13.17 11.43
C SER A 51 4.46 -12.01 12.33
N TRP A 52 4.39 -12.25 13.63
CA TRP A 52 4.14 -11.23 14.65
C TRP A 52 5.37 -10.38 14.97
N PHE A 53 6.57 -10.86 14.66
CA PHE A 53 7.82 -10.24 15.10
C PHE A 53 8.66 -9.69 13.94
N GLN A 54 8.19 -9.82 12.70
CA GLN A 54 8.96 -9.36 11.54
C GLN A 54 8.27 -8.19 10.88
N SER A 55 8.97 -7.07 10.82
CA SER A 55 8.63 -5.93 9.99
C SER A 55 9.69 -5.71 8.92
N HIS A 56 9.30 -5.26 7.75
CA HIS A 56 10.21 -5.03 6.63
C HIS A 56 9.99 -3.66 6.03
N PRO A 57 11.07 -2.94 5.65
CA PRO A 57 10.96 -1.65 5.01
C PRO A 57 10.57 -1.77 3.55
N PHE A 58 9.61 -0.94 3.12
CA PHE A 58 9.19 -0.83 1.72
C PHE A 58 9.02 0.62 1.33
N THR A 59 9.55 0.99 0.16
CA THR A 59 9.35 2.31 -0.43
C THR A 59 7.90 2.46 -0.88
N ILE A 60 7.28 3.58 -0.54
CA ILE A 60 5.94 3.93 -0.99
C ILE A 60 6.03 4.28 -2.48
N ALA A 61 5.21 3.62 -3.29
CA ALA A 61 5.20 3.77 -4.75
C ALA A 61 4.09 4.70 -5.27
N SER A 62 3.20 5.15 -4.41
CA SER A 62 2.16 6.13 -4.75
C SER A 62 2.56 7.55 -4.34
N SER A 63 2.11 8.54 -5.10
CA SER A 63 2.08 9.92 -4.65
C SER A 63 0.98 10.09 -3.59
N PHE A 64 1.12 11.11 -2.73
CA PHE A 64 0.07 11.47 -1.80
C PHE A 64 -1.02 12.25 -2.53
N THR A 65 -2.14 11.62 -2.79
CA THR A 65 -3.28 12.27 -3.43
C THR A 65 -4.49 12.13 -2.51
N LYS A 66 -5.08 13.26 -2.14
CA LYS A 66 -6.38 13.28 -1.46
C LYS A 66 -7.45 12.89 -2.47
N ARG A 67 -7.93 11.66 -2.41
CA ARG A 67 -9.05 11.21 -3.25
C ARG A 67 -10.35 11.34 -2.45
N LYS A 68 -11.35 12.02 -2.99
CA LYS A 68 -12.68 12.05 -2.39
C LYS A 68 -13.27 10.64 -2.39
N ARG A 69 -13.77 10.18 -1.25
CA ARG A 69 -14.67 9.02 -1.23
C ARG A 69 -15.84 9.34 -2.15
N GLY A 70 -16.26 8.39 -2.98
CA GLY A 70 -17.33 8.59 -3.95
C GLY A 70 -18.60 9.10 -3.30
N LEU A 71 -18.74 10.42 -3.28
CA LEU A 71 -19.92 11.13 -2.86
C LEU A 71 -20.91 11.18 -4.03
N GLY A 72 -22.17 10.99 -3.74
CA GLY A 72 -23.24 11.22 -4.70
C GLY A 72 -23.31 12.70 -5.11
N PRO A 73 -24.00 13.00 -6.22
CA PRO A 73 -24.19 14.38 -6.65
C PRO A 73 -25.05 15.11 -5.59
N GLY A 74 -24.42 16.01 -4.85
CA GLY A 74 -25.07 16.82 -3.79
C GLY A 74 -24.46 16.71 -2.39
N ASP A 75 -23.58 15.74 -2.16
CA ASP A 75 -22.93 15.58 -0.86
C ASP A 75 -21.76 16.55 -0.68
N VAL A 76 -21.77 17.30 0.40
CA VAL A 76 -20.64 18.16 0.80
C VAL A 76 -19.62 17.25 1.51
N ALA A 77 -18.45 17.06 0.91
CA ALA A 77 -17.38 16.27 1.51
C ALA A 77 -16.89 16.92 2.80
N ALA A 78 -17.04 16.22 3.92
CA ALA A 78 -16.30 16.55 5.13
C ALA A 78 -14.79 16.32 4.90
N GLU A 79 -13.94 17.03 5.64
CA GLU A 79 -12.48 16.91 5.51
C GLU A 79 -11.97 15.47 5.75
N ASP A 80 -12.75 14.65 6.44
CA ASP A 80 -12.46 13.25 6.77
C ASP A 80 -12.86 12.22 5.67
N ASP A 81 -13.55 12.65 4.61
CA ASP A 81 -14.04 11.77 3.55
C ASP A 81 -12.99 11.42 2.47
N TYR A 82 -11.72 11.70 2.73
CA TYR A 82 -10.66 11.38 1.80
C TYR A 82 -10.07 9.99 2.06
N GLU A 83 -10.14 9.14 1.06
CA GLU A 83 -9.49 7.83 1.09
C GLU A 83 -8.04 7.94 0.62
N GLN A 84 -7.13 7.49 1.46
CA GLN A 84 -5.70 7.46 1.16
C GLN A 84 -5.27 6.02 0.93
N LEU A 85 -4.76 5.74 -0.25
CA LEU A 85 -4.25 4.43 -0.63
C LEU A 85 -2.73 4.49 -0.77
N ILE A 86 -2.05 3.67 0.00
CA ILE A 86 -0.61 3.51 -0.09
C ILE A 86 -0.32 2.32 -0.99
N LEU A 87 0.39 2.55 -2.08
CA LEU A 87 0.82 1.50 -2.99
C LEU A 87 2.25 1.07 -2.66
N LEU A 88 2.46 -0.24 -2.54
CA LEU A 88 3.78 -0.84 -2.46
C LEU A 88 3.96 -1.83 -3.61
N LEU A 89 5.16 -1.85 -4.19
CA LEU A 89 5.59 -2.86 -5.14
C LEU A 89 6.68 -3.71 -4.50
N ILE A 90 6.39 -4.99 -4.29
CA ILE A 90 7.26 -5.90 -3.57
C ILE A 90 7.79 -6.96 -4.52
N ARG A 91 9.11 -7.02 -4.65
CA ARG A 91 9.78 -8.12 -5.34
C ARG A 91 9.98 -9.28 -4.38
N VAL A 92 9.61 -10.47 -4.82
CA VAL A 92 9.83 -11.69 -4.06
C VAL A 92 11.33 -12.00 -4.00
N ARG A 93 11.82 -12.16 -2.78
CA ARG A 93 13.22 -12.53 -2.50
C ARG A 93 13.22 -13.79 -1.64
N GLY A 94 13.55 -13.66 -0.37
CA GLY A 94 13.53 -14.68 0.65
C GLY A 94 12.70 -14.26 1.87
N GLY A 95 12.67 -15.06 2.90
CA GLY A 95 12.05 -14.73 4.18
C GLY A 95 10.56 -14.36 4.05
N LEU A 96 10.20 -13.21 4.58
CA LEU A 96 8.80 -12.75 4.62
C LEU A 96 8.19 -12.63 3.23
N THR A 97 8.90 -12.05 2.26
CA THR A 97 8.34 -11.80 0.92
C THR A 97 8.05 -13.09 0.18
N ARG A 98 8.85 -14.15 0.40
CA ARG A 98 8.60 -15.47 -0.16
C ARG A 98 7.40 -16.14 0.49
N ARG A 99 7.30 -16.12 1.83
CA ARG A 99 6.13 -16.67 2.54
C ARG A 99 4.84 -15.98 2.14
N LEU A 100 4.89 -14.64 1.99
CA LEU A 100 3.76 -13.86 1.51
C LEU A 100 3.34 -14.29 0.11
N TRP A 101 4.30 -14.43 -0.81
CA TRP A 101 4.05 -14.88 -2.18
C TRP A 101 3.39 -16.26 -2.21
N GLU A 102 3.95 -17.22 -1.49
CA GLU A 102 3.42 -18.58 -1.41
C GLU A 102 2.00 -18.62 -0.83
N HIS A 103 1.74 -17.81 0.19
CA HIS A 103 0.40 -17.67 0.77
C HIS A 103 -0.58 -17.11 -0.27
N VAL A 104 -0.25 -15.98 -0.90
CA VAL A 104 -1.11 -15.32 -1.90
C VAL A 104 -1.37 -16.25 -3.10
N GLN A 105 -0.36 -16.95 -3.56
CA GLN A 105 -0.51 -17.92 -4.66
C GLN A 105 -1.46 -19.08 -4.30
N ARG A 106 -1.39 -19.58 -3.07
CA ARG A 106 -2.26 -20.64 -2.58
C ARG A 106 -3.72 -20.17 -2.52
N GLU A 107 -3.95 -19.03 -1.90
CA GLU A 107 -5.30 -18.47 -1.79
C GLU A 107 -5.91 -18.11 -3.15
N CYS A 108 -5.11 -17.54 -4.06
CA CYS A 108 -5.59 -17.22 -5.41
C CYS A 108 -5.85 -18.46 -6.28
N ARG A 109 -5.31 -19.63 -5.95
CA ARG A 109 -5.55 -20.88 -6.67
C ARG A 109 -6.71 -21.71 -6.11
N ALA A 110 -7.11 -21.44 -4.86
CA ALA A 110 -8.22 -22.16 -4.24
C ALA A 110 -9.51 -21.98 -5.04
N PRO A 111 -10.30 -23.05 -5.26
CA PRO A 111 -11.62 -22.95 -5.86
C PRO A 111 -12.51 -22.04 -5.00
N GLN A 112 -13.30 -21.19 -5.63
CA GLN A 112 -14.19 -20.25 -4.92
C GLN A 112 -15.31 -20.92 -4.12
N ASP A 113 -15.51 -22.21 -4.31
CA ASP A 113 -16.59 -22.99 -3.67
C ASP A 113 -16.23 -23.52 -2.28
N ALA A 114 -15.00 -23.38 -1.83
CA ALA A 114 -14.54 -23.85 -0.53
C ALA A 114 -14.54 -22.71 0.50
N ALA A 115 -15.64 -22.57 1.20
CA ALA A 115 -15.90 -21.84 2.47
C ALA A 115 -15.55 -20.33 2.52
N PRO A 116 -16.34 -19.55 3.25
CA PRO A 116 -16.09 -18.12 3.40
C PRO A 116 -14.87 -17.91 4.28
N SER A 117 -13.73 -17.83 3.66
CA SER A 117 -12.57 -17.18 4.24
C SER A 117 -12.99 -15.75 4.59
N LEU A 118 -12.54 -15.21 5.71
CA LEU A 118 -12.74 -13.82 6.18
C LEU A 118 -12.48 -12.72 5.13
N ALA A 119 -12.16 -13.12 3.89
CA ALA A 119 -11.97 -12.28 2.72
C ALA A 119 -13.27 -11.68 2.15
N HIS A 120 -14.45 -12.11 2.57
CA HIS A 120 -15.72 -11.68 1.95
C HIS A 120 -16.57 -10.74 2.80
N SER A 121 -16.13 -10.36 3.98
CA SER A 121 -16.95 -9.52 4.85
C SER A 121 -16.29 -8.20 5.13
N THR A 122 -16.19 -7.38 4.13
CA THR A 122 -16.41 -5.93 4.18
C THR A 122 -16.35 -5.44 2.73
N ALA A 123 -17.51 -5.08 2.22
CA ALA A 123 -17.62 -4.36 0.96
C ALA A 123 -16.83 -3.05 1.09
N PHE A 124 -15.57 -3.07 0.62
CA PHE A 124 -14.91 -1.82 0.32
C PHE A 124 -15.61 -1.25 -0.90
N PRO A 125 -16.12 -0.01 -0.85
CA PRO A 125 -16.67 0.62 -2.04
C PRO A 125 -15.55 0.64 -3.08
N VAL A 126 -15.83 -0.05 -4.17
CA VAL A 126 -14.98 -0.13 -5.36
C VAL A 126 -14.60 1.29 -5.77
N LEU A 127 -13.32 1.54 -5.83
CA LEU A 127 -12.75 2.71 -6.48
C LEU A 127 -13.51 3.00 -7.77
N GLY A 128 -14.05 4.22 -7.88
CA GLY A 128 -14.83 4.79 -8.95
C GLY A 128 -14.90 3.97 -10.24
N ARG A 129 -16.04 3.97 -10.84
CA ARG A 129 -16.53 3.26 -12.06
C ARG A 129 -15.56 3.12 -13.26
N GLU A 130 -14.28 2.90 -13.05
CA GLU A 130 -13.49 2.19 -14.03
C GLU A 130 -13.85 0.72 -13.91
N LYS A 131 -14.32 0.12 -15.00
CA LYS A 131 -14.54 -1.32 -15.13
C LYS A 131 -13.25 -2.02 -14.72
N VAL A 132 -13.13 -2.35 -13.42
CA VAL A 132 -12.11 -3.30 -12.98
C VAL A 132 -12.42 -4.57 -13.76
N PRO A 133 -11.47 -5.07 -14.55
CA PRO A 133 -11.69 -6.35 -15.24
C PRO A 133 -12.11 -7.36 -14.19
N SER A 134 -13.18 -8.06 -14.43
CA SER A 134 -13.95 -8.91 -13.51
C SER A 134 -13.20 -10.10 -12.90
N GLN A 135 -11.86 -10.09 -12.87
CA GLN A 135 -11.01 -11.14 -12.33
C GLN A 135 -9.68 -10.64 -11.73
N VAL A 136 -9.70 -9.54 -11.01
CA VAL A 136 -8.49 -9.16 -10.25
C VAL A 136 -8.43 -10.04 -9.00
N ARG A 137 -7.69 -11.15 -9.09
CA ARG A 137 -7.46 -12.05 -7.95
C ARG A 137 -6.44 -11.44 -6.99
N GLY A 138 -6.79 -11.40 -5.72
CA GLY A 138 -5.92 -10.91 -4.65
C GLY A 138 -6.41 -11.35 -3.29
N VAL A 139 -5.61 -11.13 -2.27
CA VAL A 139 -5.86 -11.55 -0.89
C VAL A 139 -5.87 -10.35 0.04
N TYR A 140 -6.83 -10.29 0.96
CA TYR A 140 -6.86 -9.29 2.02
C TYR A 140 -6.17 -9.83 3.27
N MET A 141 -5.32 -9.01 3.87
CA MET A 141 -4.63 -9.33 5.11
C MET A 141 -4.61 -8.14 6.06
N ARG A 142 -4.61 -8.41 7.37
CA ARG A 142 -4.30 -7.39 8.36
C ARG A 142 -2.85 -6.93 8.20
N ALA A 143 -2.64 -5.63 8.30
CA ALA A 143 -1.34 -5.00 8.20
C ALA A 143 -1.15 -4.02 9.37
N ILE A 144 0.08 -3.94 9.86
CA ILE A 144 0.51 -2.89 10.79
C ILE A 144 1.61 -2.13 10.08
N ILE A 145 1.47 -0.82 10.06
CA ILE A 145 2.33 0.09 9.34
C ILE A 145 3.00 1.01 10.34
N ASP A 146 4.31 1.15 10.24
CA ASP A 146 5.09 2.12 10.99
C ASP A 146 5.82 3.04 10.04
N GLY A 147 5.64 4.35 10.18
CA GLY A 147 6.20 5.35 9.27
C GLY A 147 5.25 6.51 9.01
N PRO A 148 5.49 7.31 7.96
CA PRO A 148 6.54 7.16 6.95
C PRO A 148 7.90 7.66 7.42
N PHE A 149 8.96 7.10 6.87
CA PHE A 149 10.35 7.46 7.16
C PHE A 149 11.05 7.99 5.91
N GLY A 150 12.18 8.66 6.11
CA GLY A 150 13.04 9.18 5.06
C GLY A 150 12.95 10.69 4.88
N SER A 151 14.06 11.26 4.41
CA SER A 151 14.28 12.71 4.29
C SER A 151 14.02 13.28 2.88
N SER A 152 13.55 12.45 1.96
CA SER A 152 13.28 12.87 0.56
C SER A 152 12.28 14.02 0.44
N GLY A 153 11.48 14.24 1.49
CA GLY A 153 10.56 15.37 1.57
C GLY A 153 11.22 16.76 1.65
N ARG A 154 12.55 16.84 1.66
CA ARG A 154 13.29 18.11 1.57
C ARG A 154 13.42 18.63 0.14
N ILE A 155 13.15 17.78 -0.85
CA ILE A 155 13.23 18.16 -2.27
C ILE A 155 11.86 18.67 -2.69
N ASP A 156 11.81 19.90 -3.16
CA ASP A 156 10.61 20.44 -3.82
C ASP A 156 10.67 20.08 -5.31
N TRP A 157 10.06 18.94 -5.64
CA TRP A 157 9.99 18.44 -7.02
C TRP A 157 9.24 19.41 -7.94
N GLY A 158 8.28 20.17 -7.42
CA GLY A 158 7.49 21.14 -8.17
C GLY A 158 8.28 22.40 -8.57
N ALA A 159 9.46 22.63 -8.00
CA ALA A 159 10.30 23.76 -8.34
C ALA A 159 11.04 23.61 -9.69
N TYR A 160 11.04 22.40 -10.28
CA TYR A 160 11.75 22.11 -11.52
C TYR A 160 10.78 22.01 -12.70
N GLN A 161 11.17 22.59 -13.84
CA GLN A 161 10.38 22.52 -15.08
C GLN A 161 10.48 21.15 -15.77
N SER A 162 11.55 20.41 -15.53
CA SER A 162 11.81 19.11 -16.14
C SER A 162 12.54 18.21 -15.15
N ALA A 163 12.20 16.94 -15.13
CA ALA A 163 12.87 15.92 -14.33
C ALA A 163 13.19 14.69 -15.18
N VAL A 164 14.37 14.09 -14.96
CA VAL A 164 14.74 12.80 -15.53
C VAL A 164 14.84 11.80 -14.39
N ILE A 165 14.00 10.76 -14.45
CA ILE A 165 13.95 9.74 -13.43
C ILE A 165 14.51 8.45 -14.00
N VAL A 166 15.64 7.97 -13.44
CA VAL A 166 16.26 6.71 -13.84
C VAL A 166 16.07 5.69 -12.72
N CYS A 167 15.32 4.62 -13.00
CA CYS A 167 14.99 3.60 -12.02
C CYS A 167 15.44 2.21 -12.52
N GLY A 168 16.12 1.46 -11.64
CA GLY A 168 16.52 0.07 -11.89
C GLY A 168 15.82 -0.89 -10.91
N GLY A 169 15.27 -1.99 -11.41
CA GLY A 169 14.71 -3.06 -10.59
C GLY A 169 13.60 -2.57 -9.64
N SER A 170 13.75 -2.83 -8.33
CA SER A 170 12.80 -2.37 -7.31
C SER A 170 12.83 -0.85 -7.06
N GLY A 171 13.82 -0.14 -7.58
CA GLY A 171 13.89 1.33 -7.49
C GLY A 171 12.77 2.04 -8.25
N VAL A 172 12.02 1.34 -9.10
CA VAL A 172 10.82 1.85 -9.77
C VAL A 172 9.79 2.39 -8.78
N SER A 173 9.70 1.84 -7.57
CA SER A 173 8.80 2.34 -6.52
C SER A 173 9.07 3.80 -6.17
N TYR A 174 10.35 4.19 -6.12
CA TYR A 174 10.73 5.59 -5.90
C TYR A 174 10.29 6.48 -7.07
N GLY A 175 10.62 6.08 -8.30
CA GLY A 175 10.23 6.84 -9.49
C GLY A 175 8.72 7.04 -9.60
N MET A 176 7.93 6.01 -9.32
CA MET A 176 6.48 6.10 -9.32
C MET A 176 5.92 7.03 -8.25
N SER A 177 6.61 7.17 -7.12
CA SER A 177 6.16 8.06 -6.05
C SER A 177 6.35 9.55 -6.36
N VAL A 178 7.25 9.87 -7.30
CA VAL A 178 7.58 11.24 -7.73
C VAL A 178 6.66 11.72 -8.86
N LEU A 179 6.15 10.79 -9.68
CA LEU A 179 5.21 11.07 -10.78
C LEU A 179 3.80 11.34 -10.27
#